data_2071540a941a1bad753484fd83b4a5e2
#
_entry.id   2071540a941a1bad753484fd83b4a5e2
#
_cell.length_a   1.000
_cell.length_b   1.000
_cell.length_c   1.000
_cell.angle_alpha   90.00
_cell.angle_beta   90.00
_cell.angle_gamma   90.00
#
_symmetry.space_group_name_H-M   'P 1'
#
loop_
_entity.id
_entity.type
_entity.pdbx_description
1 polymer ?
#
loop_
_entity_poly.entity_id
_entity_poly.type
_entity_poly.pdbx_seq_one_letter_code
_entity_poly.pdbx_strand_id
1 'polypeptide(L)'
;MRILVITDEEWNDFVYGNGVLTNWFSGFNAEIAQIYTSPGLPINDICNKYFQITDSQMLKSIFGGKKAGGQIIKVRDSVELESAKENAQRKGIYSVMKRVSMSFNTSVQIIRDFIWLNGRYNTDSLRHFVQDFNPDIVFCPRYISPKLMRLERLVSTMTNAPFIAFTADDEASEPTYGSWLSRIRKRIIHKRFTEHISLYKHYLMFSQEQADEYHAEYGIETSTLLKCGDFPSSFNPKNVGTPIRLVYAGRLYCNRWKTLSAIGNALQVINKDGIKMVLDVYTQEELTSEQKNALSEKSFVYIKGSVSTDQLKKVYEEADIALHVESMDEYYRAITRVSFSTKIIDLMASSCAIMAICWNRHAGFQYLKEKDAAICLDSYDKILPLLQSVINNPTIVSEYARKAYYCGVQFHSREAIQSQMMEVFNSCIK
;
A
#
# COMPACT_ATOMS: atom_id res chain seq x y z
N MET A 1 -0.52 11.51 23.43
CA MET A 1 -0.85 12.20 22.17
C MET A 1 -2.23 11.73 21.70
N ARG A 2 -3.05 12.65 21.19
CA ARG A 2 -4.38 12.35 20.62
C ARG A 2 -4.33 12.60 19.11
N ILE A 3 -4.63 11.56 18.32
CA ILE A 3 -4.52 11.59 16.86
C ILE A 3 -5.92 11.43 16.26
N LEU A 4 -6.38 12.43 15.50
CA LEU A 4 -7.61 12.35 14.74
C LEU A 4 -7.29 11.92 13.30
N VAL A 5 -7.73 10.73 12.90
CA VAL A 5 -7.52 10.18 11.55
C VAL A 5 -8.72 10.54 10.67
N ILE A 6 -8.49 11.09 9.47
CA ILE A 6 -9.55 11.39 8.48
C ILE A 6 -9.33 10.54 7.24
N THR A 7 -10.30 9.66 6.93
CA THR A 7 -10.22 8.73 5.78
C THR A 7 -11.51 8.68 4.99
N ASP A 8 -11.47 8.12 3.79
CA ASP A 8 -12.67 7.73 3.04
C ASP A 8 -13.28 6.45 3.63
N GLU A 9 -12.44 5.49 3.93
CA GLU A 9 -12.84 4.14 4.33
C GLU A 9 -12.88 4.02 5.86
N GLU A 10 -13.79 3.17 6.35
CA GLU A 10 -13.77 2.74 7.74
C GLU A 10 -12.49 1.95 8.07
N TRP A 11 -11.97 2.09 9.26
CA TRP A 11 -10.82 1.30 9.72
C TRP A 11 -11.24 -0.14 9.98
N ASN A 12 -11.07 -0.99 8.95
CA ASN A 12 -11.51 -2.37 8.97
C ASN A 12 -10.41 -3.29 8.41
N ASP A 13 -9.75 -4.02 9.28
CA ASP A 13 -8.60 -4.88 8.99
C ASP A 13 -8.97 -6.10 8.13
N PHE A 14 -10.27 -6.44 8.02
CA PHE A 14 -10.73 -7.60 7.26
C PHE A 14 -11.21 -7.27 5.85
N VAL A 15 -11.58 -6.01 5.60
CA VAL A 15 -12.12 -5.56 4.30
C VAL A 15 -11.02 -4.93 3.46
N TYR A 16 -10.14 -4.17 4.07
CA TYR A 16 -9.05 -3.47 3.39
C TYR A 16 -7.73 -4.18 3.68
N GLY A 17 -7.36 -5.09 2.79
CA GLY A 17 -6.29 -6.08 2.97
C GLY A 17 -4.87 -5.56 3.21
N ASN A 18 -4.69 -4.25 3.30
CA ASN A 18 -3.35 -3.70 3.57
C ASN A 18 -3.08 -3.46 5.05
N GLY A 19 -4.12 -3.38 5.91
CA GLY A 19 -3.98 -3.18 7.35
C GLY A 19 -2.98 -2.10 7.76
N VAL A 20 -2.71 -1.10 6.88
CA VAL A 20 -1.58 -0.17 7.05
C VAL A 20 -1.76 0.70 8.30
N LEU A 21 -2.98 1.14 8.59
CA LEU A 21 -3.25 1.90 9.81
C LEU A 21 -2.97 1.08 11.05
N THR A 22 -3.48 -0.15 11.12
CA THR A 22 -3.21 -1.06 12.22
C THR A 22 -1.73 -1.40 12.32
N ASN A 23 -1.06 -1.57 11.18
CA ASN A 23 0.38 -1.81 11.14
C ASN A 23 1.18 -0.66 11.77
N TRP A 24 0.84 0.60 11.48
CA TRP A 24 1.51 1.76 12.06
C TRP A 24 1.18 2.01 13.52
N PHE A 25 -0.09 1.88 13.89
CA PHE A 25 -0.59 2.31 15.20
C PHE A 25 -0.68 1.19 16.24
N SER A 26 -0.43 -0.06 15.87
CA SER A 26 -0.39 -1.16 16.84
C SER A 26 0.75 -0.96 17.84
N GLY A 27 0.40 -0.79 19.12
CA GLY A 27 1.36 -0.48 20.19
C GLY A 27 1.86 0.97 20.21
N PHE A 28 1.34 1.85 19.34
CA PHE A 28 1.69 3.27 19.34
C PHE A 28 1.06 3.99 20.56
N ASN A 29 1.86 4.76 21.27
CA ASN A 29 1.39 5.46 22.48
C ASN A 29 0.56 6.70 22.15
N ALA A 30 -0.66 6.48 21.66
CA ALA A 30 -1.62 7.53 21.34
C ALA A 30 -3.07 7.07 21.55
N GLU A 31 -3.93 8.02 21.89
CA GLU A 31 -5.40 7.86 21.78
C GLU A 31 -5.81 8.24 20.36
N ILE A 32 -6.61 7.41 19.69
CA ILE A 32 -6.95 7.58 18.28
C ILE A 32 -8.46 7.68 18.11
N ALA A 33 -8.88 8.64 17.31
CA ALA A 33 -10.26 8.76 16.81
C ALA A 33 -10.26 8.82 15.29
N GLN A 34 -11.33 8.38 14.64
CA GLN A 34 -11.45 8.40 13.18
C GLN A 34 -12.73 9.11 12.74
N ILE A 35 -12.59 9.97 11.72
CA ILE A 35 -13.70 10.46 10.89
C ILE A 35 -13.60 9.77 9.53
N TYR A 36 -14.70 9.15 9.09
CA TYR A 36 -14.70 8.44 7.81
C TYR A 36 -16.02 8.62 7.05
N THR A 37 -16.02 8.28 5.73
CA THR A 37 -17.14 8.61 4.82
C THR A 37 -17.81 7.40 4.17
N SER A 38 -17.26 6.22 4.31
CA SER A 38 -17.85 4.97 3.81
C SER A 38 -19.06 4.52 4.63
N PRO A 39 -19.96 3.71 4.09
CA PRO A 39 -21.11 3.16 4.82
C PRO A 39 -20.76 1.95 5.70
N GLY A 40 -19.51 1.48 5.68
CA GLY A 40 -19.06 0.32 6.43
C GLY A 40 -18.94 0.56 7.93
N LEU A 41 -18.68 -0.51 8.66
CA LEU A 41 -18.44 -0.45 10.11
C LEU A 41 -16.96 -0.75 10.38
N PRO A 42 -16.33 0.00 11.29
CA PRO A 42 -14.95 -0.22 11.67
C PRO A 42 -14.81 -1.56 12.43
N ILE A 43 -13.73 -2.29 12.12
CA ILE A 43 -13.35 -3.53 12.81
C ILE A 43 -11.83 -3.53 12.95
N ASN A 44 -11.33 -3.07 14.09
CA ASN A 44 -9.91 -3.11 14.49
C ASN A 44 -9.82 -3.00 16.01
N ASP A 45 -8.65 -3.25 16.55
CA ASP A 45 -8.40 -3.25 17.99
C ASP A 45 -7.64 -1.98 18.45
N ILE A 46 -7.47 -0.97 17.59
CA ILE A 46 -6.64 0.22 17.85
C ILE A 46 -7.49 1.45 18.12
N CYS A 47 -8.47 1.73 17.27
CA CYS A 47 -9.32 2.91 17.37
C CYS A 47 -10.67 2.52 17.96
N ASN A 48 -11.18 3.35 18.87
CA ASN A 48 -12.46 3.11 19.57
C ASN A 48 -13.45 4.27 19.49
N LYS A 49 -13.07 5.39 18.87
CA LYS A 49 -13.90 6.57 18.69
C LYS A 49 -14.09 6.89 17.23
N TYR A 50 -15.32 6.87 16.74
CA TYR A 50 -15.61 7.02 15.33
C TYR A 50 -16.73 8.02 15.06
N PHE A 51 -16.54 8.81 13.99
CA PHE A 51 -17.59 9.68 13.45
C PHE A 51 -17.76 9.37 11.94
N GLN A 52 -18.98 9.06 11.54
CA GLN A 52 -19.29 8.68 10.16
C GLN A 52 -20.17 9.72 9.47
N ILE A 53 -19.80 10.12 8.23
CA ILE A 53 -20.64 10.91 7.33
C ILE A 53 -20.69 10.19 5.98
N THR A 54 -21.87 9.73 5.55
CA THR A 54 -21.99 8.90 4.35
C THR A 54 -22.42 9.67 3.10
N ASP A 55 -22.12 9.11 1.92
CA ASP A 55 -22.60 9.60 0.62
C ASP A 55 -24.14 9.76 0.62
N SER A 56 -24.86 8.82 1.25
CA SER A 56 -26.32 8.86 1.36
C SER A 56 -26.82 10.05 2.18
N GLN A 57 -26.16 10.39 3.30
CA GLN A 57 -26.51 11.57 4.10
C GLN A 57 -26.26 12.86 3.31
N MET A 58 -25.14 12.93 2.58
CA MET A 58 -24.80 14.07 1.73
C MET A 58 -25.79 14.24 0.60
N LEU A 59 -26.17 13.16 -0.10
CA LEU A 59 -27.17 13.19 -1.17
C LEU A 59 -28.54 13.70 -0.64
N LYS A 60 -29.01 13.17 0.48
CA LYS A 60 -30.26 13.62 1.12
C LYS A 60 -30.21 15.10 1.53
N SER A 61 -29.03 15.63 1.84
CA SER A 61 -28.88 17.04 2.21
C SER A 61 -29.04 18.01 1.02
N ILE A 62 -28.86 17.52 -0.22
CA ILE A 62 -29.09 18.31 -1.44
C ILE A 62 -30.60 18.44 -1.71
N PHE A 63 -31.31 17.31 -1.70
CA PHE A 63 -32.71 17.24 -2.14
C PHE A 63 -33.73 17.28 -0.99
N GLY A 64 -33.36 16.87 0.21
CA GLY A 64 -34.29 16.64 1.32
C GLY A 64 -34.38 17.75 2.38
N GLY A 65 -33.72 18.89 2.20
CA GLY A 65 -33.75 20.01 3.14
C GLY A 65 -32.97 19.81 4.46
N LYS A 66 -32.69 18.59 4.88
CA LYS A 66 -31.94 18.29 6.12
C LYS A 66 -30.43 18.25 5.83
N LYS A 67 -29.65 18.95 6.64
CA LYS A 67 -28.18 18.93 6.57
C LYS A 67 -27.64 17.54 7.00
N ALA A 68 -26.52 17.11 6.43
CA ALA A 68 -25.85 15.87 6.82
C ALA A 68 -25.20 16.03 8.19
N GLY A 69 -25.78 15.39 9.22
CA GLY A 69 -25.37 15.53 10.62
C GLY A 69 -24.26 14.56 11.05
N GLY A 70 -23.99 13.55 10.23
CA GLY A 70 -23.11 12.45 10.64
C GLY A 70 -23.69 11.63 11.82
N GLN A 71 -22.90 10.70 12.30
CA GLN A 71 -23.24 9.90 13.49
C GLN A 71 -21.99 9.38 14.20
N ILE A 72 -22.04 9.31 15.52
CA ILE A 72 -21.03 8.63 16.32
C ILE A 72 -21.32 7.13 16.24
N ILE A 73 -20.30 6.37 15.85
CA ILE A 73 -20.36 4.91 15.84
C ILE A 73 -19.81 4.41 17.17
N LYS A 74 -20.64 3.71 17.94
CA LYS A 74 -20.19 3.04 19.17
C LYS A 74 -19.45 1.76 18.82
N VAL A 75 -18.36 1.52 19.51
CA VAL A 75 -17.63 0.24 19.42
C VAL A 75 -18.54 -0.87 19.94
N ARG A 76 -18.58 -1.98 19.20
CA ARG A 76 -19.35 -3.16 19.60
C ARG A 76 -18.67 -3.87 20.76
N ASP A 77 -19.45 -4.51 21.60
CA ASP A 77 -18.91 -5.40 22.63
C ASP A 77 -18.10 -6.55 21.99
N SER A 78 -17.12 -7.09 22.72
CA SER A 78 -16.16 -8.07 22.20
C SER A 78 -16.79 -9.28 21.49
N VAL A 79 -17.95 -9.74 21.97
CA VAL A 79 -18.70 -10.87 21.37
C VAL A 79 -19.31 -10.48 20.01
N GLU A 80 -19.82 -9.28 19.86
CA GLU A 80 -20.33 -8.77 18.57
C GLU A 80 -19.19 -8.49 17.59
N LEU A 81 -18.01 -8.11 18.09
CA LEU A 81 -16.83 -7.88 17.29
C LEU A 81 -16.30 -9.20 16.68
N GLU A 82 -16.25 -10.29 17.46
CA GLU A 82 -15.86 -11.61 16.95
C GLU A 82 -16.81 -12.14 15.90
N SER A 83 -18.12 -12.06 16.14
CA SER A 83 -19.13 -12.45 15.14
C SER A 83 -19.08 -11.58 13.88
N ALA A 84 -18.75 -10.30 14.02
CA ALA A 84 -18.54 -9.39 12.88
C ALA A 84 -17.25 -9.72 12.11
N LYS A 85 -16.16 -10.11 12.80
CA LYS A 85 -14.91 -10.61 12.20
C LYS A 85 -15.16 -11.86 11.34
N GLU A 86 -15.87 -12.85 11.86
CA GLU A 86 -16.22 -14.08 11.12
C GLU A 86 -17.11 -13.79 9.90
N ASN A 87 -18.12 -12.91 10.05
CA ASN A 87 -19.00 -12.52 8.95
C ASN A 87 -18.27 -11.68 7.88
N ALA A 88 -17.32 -10.83 8.28
CA ALA A 88 -16.51 -10.01 7.39
C ALA A 88 -15.54 -10.89 6.57
N GLN A 89 -14.92 -11.91 7.18
CA GLN A 89 -14.09 -12.87 6.46
C GLN A 89 -14.88 -13.64 5.39
N ARG A 90 -16.12 -14.04 5.68
CA ARG A 90 -16.97 -14.76 4.71
C ARG A 90 -17.54 -13.89 3.59
N LYS A 91 -17.86 -12.61 3.86
CA LYS A 91 -18.46 -11.67 2.90
C LYS A 91 -17.44 -10.74 2.23
N GLY A 92 -16.25 -10.63 2.78
CA GLY A 92 -15.26 -9.61 2.46
C GLY A 92 -14.82 -9.62 0.99
N ILE A 93 -14.54 -10.79 0.45
CA ILE A 93 -14.01 -10.92 -0.92
C ILE A 93 -15.02 -10.41 -1.96
N TYR A 94 -16.30 -10.75 -1.83
CA TYR A 94 -17.33 -10.37 -2.80
C TYR A 94 -17.73 -8.89 -2.73
N SER A 95 -17.79 -8.34 -1.51
CA SER A 95 -18.13 -6.93 -1.32
C SER A 95 -16.98 -5.98 -1.70
N VAL A 96 -15.72 -6.40 -1.49
CA VAL A 96 -14.52 -5.66 -1.91
C VAL A 96 -14.43 -5.62 -3.44
N MET A 97 -14.62 -6.74 -4.13
CA MET A 97 -14.62 -6.76 -5.60
C MET A 97 -15.69 -5.85 -6.19
N LYS A 98 -16.90 -5.82 -5.61
CA LYS A 98 -18.00 -4.96 -6.06
C LYS A 98 -17.72 -3.47 -5.78
N ARG A 99 -17.18 -3.12 -4.60
CA ARG A 99 -16.78 -1.75 -4.25
C ARG A 99 -15.65 -1.23 -5.13
N VAL A 100 -14.60 -2.03 -5.31
CA VAL A 100 -13.46 -1.71 -6.15
C VAL A 100 -13.92 -1.46 -7.59
N SER A 101 -14.73 -2.33 -8.17
CA SER A 101 -15.29 -2.17 -9.51
C SER A 101 -16.09 -0.87 -9.67
N MET A 102 -16.91 -0.51 -8.69
CA MET A 102 -17.69 0.75 -8.71
C MET A 102 -16.84 1.99 -8.48
N SER A 103 -15.78 1.90 -7.68
CA SER A 103 -14.89 3.04 -7.39
C SER A 103 -14.04 3.44 -8.58
N PHE A 104 -13.71 2.53 -9.49
CA PHE A 104 -12.93 2.83 -10.69
C PHE A 104 -13.73 3.40 -11.86
N ASN A 105 -15.07 3.42 -11.80
CA ASN A 105 -15.88 4.04 -12.85
C ASN A 105 -15.86 5.57 -12.72
N THR A 106 -15.22 6.26 -13.65
CA THR A 106 -15.06 7.73 -13.66
C THR A 106 -16.39 8.47 -13.55
N SER A 107 -17.46 7.96 -14.15
CA SER A 107 -18.79 8.59 -14.09
C SER A 107 -19.35 8.54 -12.66
N VAL A 108 -19.21 7.43 -11.97
CA VAL A 108 -19.63 7.28 -10.56
C VAL A 108 -18.83 8.21 -9.66
N GLN A 109 -17.53 8.33 -9.91
CA GLN A 109 -16.67 9.26 -9.17
C GLN A 109 -17.08 10.72 -9.37
N ILE A 110 -17.43 11.14 -10.59
CA ILE A 110 -17.90 12.50 -10.89
C ILE A 110 -19.23 12.79 -10.16
N ILE A 111 -20.18 11.85 -10.17
CA ILE A 111 -21.45 11.99 -9.43
C ILE A 111 -21.19 12.13 -7.93
N ARG A 112 -20.29 11.32 -7.39
CA ARG A 112 -19.89 11.38 -5.98
C ARG A 112 -19.23 12.71 -5.63
N ASP A 113 -18.31 13.19 -6.47
CA ASP A 113 -17.67 14.49 -6.31
C ASP A 113 -18.73 15.61 -6.31
N PHE A 114 -19.72 15.58 -7.22
CA PHE A 114 -20.82 16.52 -7.28
C PHE A 114 -21.67 16.52 -5.99
N ILE A 115 -22.04 15.34 -5.49
CA ILE A 115 -22.81 15.17 -4.25
C ILE A 115 -22.05 15.82 -3.08
N TRP A 116 -20.77 15.53 -2.95
CA TRP A 116 -19.97 16.05 -1.83
C TRP A 116 -19.65 17.54 -1.95
N LEU A 117 -19.52 18.07 -3.15
CA LEU A 117 -19.28 19.51 -3.35
C LEU A 117 -20.54 20.36 -3.07
N ASN A 118 -21.73 19.82 -3.28
CA ASN A 118 -23.00 20.54 -3.14
C ASN A 118 -23.78 20.17 -1.86
N GLY A 119 -23.46 19.06 -1.22
CA GLY A 119 -24.09 18.63 0.02
C GLY A 119 -23.83 19.61 1.17
N ARG A 120 -24.79 19.68 2.09
CA ARG A 120 -24.77 20.61 3.23
C ARG A 120 -24.51 19.86 4.52
N TYR A 121 -23.44 20.24 5.23
CA TYR A 121 -23.13 19.68 6.54
C TYR A 121 -24.00 20.34 7.63
N ASN A 122 -24.45 19.54 8.61
CA ASN A 122 -24.68 20.04 9.96
C ASN A 122 -23.37 19.90 10.74
N THR A 123 -22.78 21.03 11.07
CA THR A 123 -21.43 21.06 11.65
C THR A 123 -21.44 20.83 13.16
N ASP A 124 -22.59 20.89 13.83
CA ASP A 124 -22.66 20.88 15.29
C ASP A 124 -22.14 19.57 15.89
N SER A 125 -22.70 18.44 15.43
CA SER A 125 -22.27 17.11 15.92
C SER A 125 -20.79 16.81 15.60
N LEU A 126 -20.34 17.21 14.39
CA LEU A 126 -18.92 17.05 14.01
C LEU A 126 -18.03 17.94 14.87
N ARG A 127 -18.42 19.17 15.11
CA ARG A 127 -17.69 20.12 15.97
C ARG A 127 -17.57 19.59 17.40
N HIS A 128 -18.67 19.10 17.98
CA HIS A 128 -18.63 18.48 19.30
C HIS A 128 -17.67 17.29 19.32
N PHE A 129 -17.74 16.40 18.34
CA PHE A 129 -16.84 15.25 18.28
C PHE A 129 -15.35 15.66 18.21
N VAL A 130 -15.01 16.64 17.36
CA VAL A 130 -13.63 17.12 17.22
C VAL A 130 -13.16 17.86 18.47
N GLN A 131 -13.98 18.72 19.06
CA GLN A 131 -13.64 19.49 20.24
C GLN A 131 -13.56 18.63 21.50
N ASP A 132 -14.47 17.67 21.69
CA ASP A 132 -14.43 16.73 22.81
C ASP A 132 -13.21 15.81 22.74
N PHE A 133 -12.84 15.38 21.55
CA PHE A 133 -11.61 14.61 21.34
C PHE A 133 -10.36 15.49 21.53
N ASN A 134 -10.42 16.76 21.12
CA ASN A 134 -9.35 17.74 21.22
C ASN A 134 -8.00 17.19 20.71
N PRO A 135 -7.84 16.94 19.41
CA PRO A 135 -6.66 16.29 18.85
C PRO A 135 -5.40 17.14 18.99
N ASP A 136 -4.27 16.49 19.19
CA ASP A 136 -2.94 17.09 19.10
C ASP A 136 -2.42 17.08 17.64
N ILE A 137 -2.88 16.11 16.84
CA ILE A 137 -2.55 15.90 15.42
C ILE A 137 -3.82 15.50 14.66
N VAL A 138 -3.95 15.98 13.42
CA VAL A 138 -4.90 15.45 12.42
C VAL A 138 -4.10 14.72 11.35
N PHE A 139 -4.27 13.41 11.25
CA PHE A 139 -3.59 12.55 10.30
C PHE A 139 -4.51 12.16 9.15
N CYS A 140 -4.10 12.42 7.91
CA CYS A 140 -4.88 12.26 6.69
C CYS A 140 -4.22 11.26 5.72
N PRO A 141 -4.28 9.93 6.00
CA PRO A 141 -3.84 8.90 5.07
C PRO A 141 -4.91 8.70 3.99
N ARG A 142 -4.62 9.00 2.74
CA ARG A 142 -5.70 9.16 1.77
C ARG A 142 -5.34 8.98 0.31
N TYR A 143 -6.40 8.85 -0.50
CA TYR A 143 -6.44 9.22 -1.91
C TYR A 143 -6.90 10.67 -2.06
N ILE A 144 -6.34 11.42 -2.99
CA ILE A 144 -6.78 12.79 -3.29
C ILE A 144 -8.22 12.76 -3.81
N SER A 145 -9.14 13.35 -3.06
CA SER A 145 -10.53 13.47 -3.48
C SER A 145 -11.15 14.80 -3.03
N PRO A 146 -12.01 15.42 -3.85
CA PRO A 146 -12.71 16.65 -3.48
C PRO A 146 -13.49 16.54 -2.17
N LYS A 147 -13.99 15.35 -1.89
CA LYS A 147 -14.73 14.99 -0.68
C LYS A 147 -13.87 15.14 0.57
N LEU A 148 -12.70 14.49 0.59
CA LEU A 148 -11.78 14.53 1.73
C LEU A 148 -11.19 15.93 1.90
N MET A 149 -10.75 16.58 0.83
CA MET A 149 -10.26 17.97 0.88
C MET A 149 -11.30 18.92 1.52
N ARG A 150 -12.59 18.77 1.18
CA ARG A 150 -13.64 19.57 1.79
C ARG A 150 -13.84 19.26 3.27
N LEU A 151 -13.84 17.98 3.63
CA LEU A 151 -14.00 17.54 5.02
C LEU A 151 -12.84 18.03 5.91
N GLU A 152 -11.62 17.89 5.42
CA GLU A 152 -10.41 18.34 6.12
C GLU A 152 -10.40 19.85 6.34
N ARG A 153 -10.77 20.65 5.31
CA ARG A 153 -10.95 22.11 5.48
C ARG A 153 -12.04 22.44 6.48
N LEU A 154 -13.12 21.66 6.54
CA LEU A 154 -14.15 21.86 7.54
C LEU A 154 -13.64 21.56 8.94
N VAL A 155 -12.92 20.45 9.13
CA VAL A 155 -12.32 20.06 10.42
C VAL A 155 -11.24 21.09 10.85
N SER A 156 -10.48 21.67 9.94
CA SER A 156 -9.47 22.68 10.29
C SER A 156 -10.07 23.98 10.85
N THR A 157 -11.38 24.22 10.68
CA THR A 157 -12.08 25.32 11.37
C THR A 157 -12.52 24.97 12.80
N MET A 158 -12.30 23.74 13.24
CA MET A 158 -12.79 23.21 14.53
C MET A 158 -11.66 22.88 15.50
N THR A 159 -10.41 22.80 15.04
CA THR A 159 -9.21 22.54 15.85
C THR A 159 -8.02 23.33 15.35
N ASN A 160 -7.07 23.60 16.24
CA ASN A 160 -5.77 24.20 15.89
C ASN A 160 -4.68 23.15 15.69
N ALA A 161 -5.00 21.86 15.79
CA ALA A 161 -4.06 20.78 15.58
C ALA A 161 -3.46 20.81 14.15
N PRO A 162 -2.15 20.58 13.99
CA PRO A 162 -1.53 20.51 12.68
C PRO A 162 -2.03 19.31 11.89
N PHE A 163 -2.16 19.48 10.58
CA PHE A 163 -2.57 18.44 9.64
C PHE A 163 -1.33 17.80 9.01
N ILE A 164 -1.27 16.49 9.01
CA ILE A 164 -0.21 15.70 8.38
C ILE A 164 -0.88 14.76 7.39
N ALA A 165 -0.46 14.80 6.14
CA ALA A 165 -0.99 13.93 5.10
C ALA A 165 -0.07 12.74 4.84
N PHE A 166 -0.65 11.68 4.26
CA PHE A 166 0.09 10.55 3.73
C PHE A 166 -0.53 10.11 2.39
N THR A 167 0.32 9.77 1.41
CA THR A 167 -0.11 9.10 0.19
C THR A 167 0.82 7.94 -0.17
N ALA A 168 0.23 6.88 -0.74
CA ALA A 168 0.94 5.70 -1.21
C ALA A 168 1.16 5.70 -2.73
N ASP A 169 0.39 6.50 -3.46
CA ASP A 169 0.31 6.49 -4.93
C ASP A 169 0.63 7.87 -5.52
N ASP A 170 0.96 7.88 -6.81
CA ASP A 170 1.14 9.11 -7.57
C ASP A 170 -0.22 9.74 -7.93
N GLU A 171 -0.72 10.56 -7.03
CA GLU A 171 -2.04 11.18 -7.18
C GLU A 171 -1.97 12.59 -7.75
N ALA A 172 -0.83 13.25 -7.64
CA ALA A 172 -0.66 14.66 -8.00
C ALA A 172 -0.14 14.88 -9.42
N SER A 173 0.56 13.92 -10.02
CA SER A 173 1.11 14.05 -11.37
C SER A 173 0.03 14.32 -12.42
N GLU A 174 0.36 15.14 -13.41
CA GLU A 174 -0.53 15.39 -14.53
C GLU A 174 -0.90 14.08 -15.26
N PRO A 175 -2.19 13.89 -15.59
CA PRO A 175 -2.64 12.64 -16.18
C PRO A 175 -2.17 12.52 -17.64
N THR A 176 -1.17 11.72 -17.87
CA THR A 176 -0.67 11.37 -19.21
C THR A 176 -1.55 10.32 -19.91
N TYR A 177 -2.28 9.51 -19.13
CA TYR A 177 -3.05 8.37 -19.61
C TYR A 177 -4.50 8.37 -19.09
N GLY A 178 -5.40 7.73 -19.82
CA GLY A 178 -6.80 7.56 -19.45
C GLY A 178 -7.80 8.22 -20.42
N SER A 179 -9.10 8.00 -20.19
CA SER A 179 -10.17 8.62 -20.98
C SER A 179 -10.15 10.15 -20.83
N TRP A 180 -10.72 10.87 -21.82
CA TRP A 180 -10.79 12.33 -21.78
C TRP A 180 -11.51 12.86 -20.52
N LEU A 181 -12.58 12.19 -20.08
CA LEU A 181 -13.30 12.51 -18.84
C LEU A 181 -12.42 12.34 -17.61
N SER A 182 -11.65 11.23 -17.56
CA SER A 182 -10.70 10.98 -16.47
C SER A 182 -9.63 12.07 -16.41
N ARG A 183 -9.10 12.48 -17.56
CA ARG A 183 -8.10 13.56 -17.64
C ARG A 183 -8.64 14.92 -17.19
N ILE A 184 -9.86 15.28 -17.61
CA ILE A 184 -10.50 16.52 -17.13
C ILE A 184 -10.72 16.48 -15.62
N ARG A 185 -11.28 15.36 -15.10
CA ARG A 185 -11.49 15.20 -13.65
C ARG A 185 -10.18 15.32 -12.89
N LYS A 186 -9.12 14.66 -13.32
CA LYS A 186 -7.80 14.72 -12.68
C LYS A 186 -7.22 16.14 -12.68
N ARG A 187 -7.35 16.91 -13.78
CA ARG A 187 -6.93 18.33 -13.83
C ARG A 187 -7.67 19.20 -12.82
N ILE A 188 -8.99 19.01 -12.69
CA ILE A 188 -9.78 19.73 -11.68
C ILE A 188 -9.33 19.37 -10.27
N ILE A 189 -9.09 18.08 -10.01
CA ILE A 189 -8.61 17.61 -8.72
C ILE A 189 -7.22 18.17 -8.43
N HIS A 190 -6.30 18.11 -9.39
CA HIS A 190 -4.95 18.65 -9.25
C HIS A 190 -4.96 20.14 -8.88
N LYS A 191 -5.74 20.98 -9.60
CA LYS A 191 -5.88 22.38 -9.25
C LYS A 191 -6.39 22.60 -7.82
N ARG A 192 -7.40 21.85 -7.39
CA ARG A 192 -7.94 21.92 -6.03
C ARG A 192 -6.91 21.44 -4.99
N PHE A 193 -6.14 20.44 -5.34
CA PHE A 193 -5.09 19.91 -4.48
C PHE A 193 -3.98 20.93 -4.27
N THR A 194 -3.52 21.60 -5.30
CA THR A 194 -2.51 22.67 -5.21
C THR A 194 -2.94 23.78 -4.23
N GLU A 195 -4.24 24.12 -4.20
CA GLU A 195 -4.79 25.07 -3.22
C GLU A 195 -4.94 24.46 -1.82
N HIS A 196 -5.12 23.15 -1.73
CA HIS A 196 -5.40 22.44 -0.49
C HIS A 196 -4.15 22.03 0.27
N ILE A 197 -3.05 21.74 -0.43
CA ILE A 197 -1.82 21.20 0.15
C ILE A 197 -1.23 22.10 1.24
N SER A 198 -1.46 23.42 1.17
CA SER A 198 -1.05 24.40 2.18
C SER A 198 -1.70 24.17 3.57
N LEU A 199 -2.72 23.33 3.67
CA LEU A 199 -3.31 22.91 4.94
C LEU A 199 -2.34 22.04 5.75
N TYR A 200 -1.51 21.26 5.06
CA TYR A 200 -0.63 20.31 5.73
C TYR A 200 0.68 20.95 6.17
N LYS A 201 1.11 20.58 7.36
CA LYS A 201 2.44 20.93 7.87
C LYS A 201 3.52 19.99 7.34
N HIS A 202 3.14 18.71 7.08
CA HIS A 202 4.05 17.69 6.61
C HIS A 202 3.29 16.69 5.71
N TYR A 203 3.95 16.18 4.68
CA TYR A 203 3.39 15.18 3.79
C TYR A 203 4.27 13.94 3.75
N LEU A 204 3.71 12.78 4.15
CA LEU A 204 4.38 11.49 4.21
C LEU A 204 4.09 10.68 2.95
N MET A 205 5.06 9.92 2.44
CA MET A 205 4.97 9.16 1.20
C MET A 205 5.73 7.85 1.27
N PHE A 206 5.46 6.95 0.32
CA PHE A 206 6.17 5.68 0.27
C PHE A 206 7.56 5.77 -0.41
N SER A 207 7.84 6.76 -1.24
CA SER A 207 9.11 6.87 -1.94
C SER A 207 9.78 8.22 -1.74
N GLN A 208 11.11 8.22 -1.69
CA GLN A 208 11.90 9.43 -1.59
C GLN A 208 11.75 10.29 -2.83
N GLU A 209 11.71 9.68 -4.03
CA GLU A 209 11.53 10.42 -5.29
C GLU A 209 10.22 11.23 -5.27
N GLN A 210 9.12 10.64 -4.79
CA GLN A 210 7.85 11.36 -4.66
C GLN A 210 7.92 12.46 -3.61
N ALA A 211 8.61 12.22 -2.49
CA ALA A 211 8.81 13.21 -1.44
C ALA A 211 9.59 14.44 -1.97
N ASP A 212 10.65 14.19 -2.71
CA ASP A 212 11.47 15.25 -3.33
C ASP A 212 10.67 16.04 -4.38
N GLU A 213 9.86 15.37 -5.21
CA GLU A 213 8.99 16.02 -6.20
C GLU A 213 7.95 16.93 -5.53
N TYR A 214 7.27 16.47 -4.48
CA TYR A 214 6.27 17.27 -3.75
C TYR A 214 6.90 18.44 -3.00
N HIS A 215 8.07 18.23 -2.41
CA HIS A 215 8.83 19.32 -1.80
C HIS A 215 9.18 20.41 -2.83
N ALA A 216 9.71 19.99 -3.99
CA ALA A 216 10.10 20.91 -5.06
C ALA A 216 8.92 21.65 -5.69
N GLU A 217 7.78 20.94 -5.89
CA GLU A 217 6.60 21.52 -6.56
C GLU A 217 5.76 22.41 -5.62
N TYR A 218 5.57 21.98 -4.37
CA TYR A 218 4.63 22.62 -3.45
C TYR A 218 5.29 23.35 -2.28
N GLY A 219 6.60 23.20 -2.08
CA GLY A 219 7.31 23.82 -0.95
C GLY A 219 6.90 23.29 0.42
N ILE A 220 6.28 22.10 0.48
CA ILE A 220 5.85 21.48 1.72
C ILE A 220 6.98 20.59 2.28
N GLU A 221 7.04 20.48 3.61
CA GLU A 221 7.91 19.52 4.27
C GLU A 221 7.44 18.09 3.97
N THR A 222 8.37 17.24 3.54
CA THR A 222 8.08 15.87 3.13
C THR A 222 9.06 14.88 3.74
N SER A 223 8.61 13.64 3.93
CA SER A 223 9.48 12.51 4.24
C SER A 223 8.83 11.18 3.86
N THR A 224 9.61 10.11 3.88
CA THR A 224 9.06 8.78 3.63
C THR A 224 8.46 8.20 4.91
N LEU A 225 7.42 7.37 4.76
CA LEU A 225 6.88 6.53 5.82
C LEU A 225 6.46 5.19 5.21
N LEU A 226 7.19 4.14 5.52
CA LEU A 226 6.89 2.79 5.06
C LEU A 226 6.13 1.99 6.14
N LYS A 227 5.68 0.78 5.83
CA LYS A 227 5.04 -0.07 6.82
C LYS A 227 6.06 -0.69 7.77
N CYS A 228 5.62 -1.10 8.96
CA CYS A 228 6.40 -1.93 9.86
C CYS A 228 6.48 -3.37 9.32
N GLY A 229 7.65 -3.99 9.41
CA GLY A 229 7.84 -5.41 9.17
C GLY A 229 7.83 -6.22 10.48
N ASP A 230 7.41 -7.47 10.39
CA ASP A 230 7.47 -8.42 11.51
C ASP A 230 8.75 -9.24 11.38
N PHE A 231 9.85 -8.71 11.94
CA PHE A 231 11.16 -9.35 11.89
C PHE A 231 11.35 -10.31 13.06
N PRO A 232 11.89 -11.55 12.82
CA PRO A 232 12.32 -12.40 13.90
C PRO A 232 13.46 -11.71 14.70
N SER A 233 13.65 -12.11 15.96
CA SER A 233 14.65 -11.51 16.85
C SER A 233 16.09 -11.70 16.38
N SER A 234 16.34 -12.65 15.50
CA SER A 234 17.66 -12.91 14.91
C SER A 234 17.52 -13.42 13.48
N PHE A 235 18.54 -13.14 12.67
CA PHE A 235 18.62 -13.73 11.34
C PHE A 235 18.78 -15.24 11.43
N ASN A 236 17.92 -15.97 10.71
CA ASN A 236 17.99 -17.42 10.62
C ASN A 236 18.59 -17.83 9.26
N PRO A 237 19.89 -18.15 9.18
CA PRO A 237 20.52 -18.53 7.93
C PRO A 237 19.98 -19.86 7.43
N LYS A 238 19.78 -19.95 6.11
CA LYS A 238 19.37 -21.18 5.41
C LYS A 238 20.52 -21.70 4.55
N ASN A 239 20.59 -23.03 4.43
CA ASN A 239 21.40 -23.65 3.39
C ASN A 239 20.68 -23.49 2.05
N VAL A 240 21.41 -23.05 1.05
CA VAL A 240 20.85 -22.90 -0.30
C VAL A 240 20.53 -24.28 -0.86
N GLY A 241 19.29 -24.44 -1.34
CA GLY A 241 18.78 -25.72 -1.85
C GLY A 241 19.40 -26.17 -3.17
N THR A 242 19.23 -27.44 -3.47
CA THR A 242 19.53 -27.98 -4.80
C THR A 242 18.30 -28.83 -5.23
N PRO A 243 17.50 -28.34 -6.20
CA PRO A 243 17.66 -27.12 -6.97
C PRO A 243 17.41 -25.83 -6.13
N ILE A 244 18.01 -24.71 -6.53
CA ILE A 244 17.74 -23.38 -5.97
C ILE A 244 16.29 -23.00 -6.29
N ARG A 245 15.53 -22.59 -5.28
CA ARG A 245 14.10 -22.29 -5.40
C ARG A 245 13.87 -20.78 -5.40
N LEU A 246 13.43 -20.27 -6.55
CA LEU A 246 12.89 -18.92 -6.71
C LEU A 246 11.41 -18.93 -6.37
N VAL A 247 10.92 -17.91 -5.66
CA VAL A 247 9.49 -17.74 -5.38
C VAL A 247 9.00 -16.34 -5.74
N TYR A 248 7.87 -16.26 -6.40
CA TYR A 248 7.09 -15.05 -6.58
C TYR A 248 5.71 -15.23 -5.97
N ALA A 249 5.31 -14.32 -5.08
CA ALA A 249 3.96 -14.31 -4.51
C ALA A 249 3.32 -12.94 -4.75
N GLY A 250 2.29 -12.89 -5.61
CA GLY A 250 1.62 -11.64 -5.89
C GLY A 250 0.73 -11.63 -7.12
N ARG A 251 0.18 -10.45 -7.40
CA ARG A 251 -0.63 -10.21 -8.59
C ARG A 251 0.24 -10.11 -9.83
N LEU A 252 -0.29 -10.58 -10.95
CA LEU A 252 0.38 -10.54 -12.26
C LEU A 252 -0.01 -9.31 -13.11
N TYR A 253 -0.85 -8.42 -12.57
CA TYR A 253 -1.24 -7.18 -13.24
C TYR A 253 -0.02 -6.30 -13.58
N CYS A 254 -0.19 -5.27 -14.37
CA CYS A 254 0.90 -4.43 -14.88
C CYS A 254 1.97 -5.22 -15.64
N ASN A 255 1.59 -6.32 -16.32
CA ASN A 255 2.49 -7.16 -17.12
C ASN A 255 3.71 -7.74 -16.37
N ARG A 256 3.63 -7.89 -15.03
CA ARG A 256 4.68 -8.56 -14.23
C ARG A 256 4.96 -9.98 -14.70
N TRP A 257 3.96 -10.65 -15.27
CA TRP A 257 4.10 -11.98 -15.85
C TRP A 257 5.13 -12.05 -16.97
N LYS A 258 5.38 -10.95 -17.72
CA LYS A 258 6.43 -10.92 -18.76
C LYS A 258 7.82 -11.07 -18.16
N THR A 259 8.07 -10.42 -17.03
CA THR A 259 9.35 -10.56 -16.31
C THR A 259 9.53 -11.96 -15.76
N LEU A 260 8.46 -12.58 -15.22
CA LEU A 260 8.49 -13.99 -14.77
C LEU A 260 8.71 -14.94 -15.97
N SER A 261 8.10 -14.68 -17.12
CA SER A 261 8.31 -15.44 -18.35
C SER A 261 9.76 -15.35 -18.85
N ALA A 262 10.39 -14.18 -18.74
CA ALA A 262 11.81 -14.01 -19.07
C ALA A 262 12.72 -14.86 -18.15
N ILE A 263 12.40 -14.94 -16.86
CA ILE A 263 13.08 -15.86 -15.93
C ILE A 263 12.86 -17.30 -16.38
N GLY A 264 11.62 -17.69 -16.73
CA GLY A 264 11.29 -19.03 -17.23
C GLY A 264 12.11 -19.42 -18.47
N ASN A 265 12.34 -18.48 -19.40
CA ASN A 265 13.21 -18.71 -20.56
C ASN A 265 14.66 -19.00 -20.14
N ALA A 266 15.20 -18.25 -19.18
CA ALA A 266 16.53 -18.50 -18.64
C ALA A 266 16.64 -19.86 -17.94
N LEU A 267 15.61 -20.26 -17.19
CA LEU A 267 15.56 -21.57 -16.51
C LEU A 267 15.59 -22.74 -17.50
N GLN A 268 14.97 -22.61 -18.68
CA GLN A 268 15.05 -23.65 -19.72
C GLN A 268 16.48 -23.85 -20.22
N VAL A 269 17.26 -22.77 -20.30
CA VAL A 269 18.67 -22.86 -20.71
C VAL A 269 19.53 -23.46 -19.60
N ILE A 270 19.33 -23.02 -18.35
CA ILE A 270 20.10 -23.42 -17.17
C ILE A 270 19.92 -24.91 -16.86
N ASN A 271 18.71 -25.41 -17.02
CA ASN A 271 18.33 -26.77 -16.60
C ASN A 271 18.50 -27.84 -17.71
N LYS A 272 19.18 -27.55 -18.82
CA LYS A 272 19.40 -28.51 -19.92
C LYS A 272 20.03 -29.82 -19.43
N ASP A 273 21.03 -29.70 -18.54
CA ASP A 273 21.80 -30.82 -18.03
C ASP A 273 21.45 -31.19 -16.59
N GLY A 274 20.18 -31.09 -16.23
CA GLY A 274 19.67 -31.38 -14.89
C GLY A 274 19.04 -30.15 -14.22
N ILE A 275 18.17 -30.39 -13.26
CA ILE A 275 17.40 -29.33 -12.58
C ILE A 275 18.28 -28.65 -11.55
N LYS A 276 18.69 -27.42 -11.83
CA LYS A 276 19.57 -26.58 -10.97
C LYS A 276 18.78 -25.48 -10.27
N MET A 277 17.68 -24.98 -10.90
CA MET A 277 16.90 -23.86 -10.38
C MET A 277 15.43 -23.99 -10.83
N VAL A 278 14.49 -23.62 -9.99
CA VAL A 278 13.04 -23.65 -10.28
C VAL A 278 12.35 -22.36 -9.83
N LEU A 279 11.20 -22.05 -10.43
CA LEU A 279 10.38 -20.89 -10.08
C LEU A 279 8.97 -21.32 -9.68
N ASP A 280 8.59 -21.06 -8.45
CA ASP A 280 7.22 -21.19 -7.94
C ASP A 280 6.50 -19.84 -8.00
N VAL A 281 5.31 -19.78 -8.61
CA VAL A 281 4.50 -18.57 -8.76
C VAL A 281 3.19 -18.74 -8.01
N TYR A 282 3.00 -17.97 -6.95
CA TYR A 282 1.79 -17.93 -6.15
C TYR A 282 0.96 -16.68 -6.52
N THR A 283 -0.27 -16.88 -6.98
CA THR A 283 -1.17 -15.78 -7.35
C THR A 283 -2.63 -16.15 -7.06
N GLN A 284 -3.42 -15.14 -6.68
CA GLN A 284 -4.86 -15.28 -6.48
C GLN A 284 -5.66 -14.99 -7.77
N GLU A 285 -4.97 -14.51 -8.82
CA GLU A 285 -5.60 -14.12 -10.07
C GLU A 285 -5.82 -15.35 -10.95
N GLU A 286 -6.97 -15.40 -11.62
CA GLU A 286 -7.17 -16.31 -12.74
C GLU A 286 -6.31 -15.83 -13.91
N LEU A 287 -5.45 -16.71 -14.42
CA LEU A 287 -4.56 -16.40 -15.52
C LEU A 287 -5.34 -16.26 -16.84
N THR A 288 -5.08 -15.20 -17.57
CA THR A 288 -5.52 -15.07 -18.96
C THR A 288 -4.86 -16.15 -19.83
N SER A 289 -5.40 -16.40 -21.04
CA SER A 289 -4.79 -17.35 -21.97
C SER A 289 -3.35 -16.97 -22.34
N GLU A 290 -3.07 -15.67 -22.49
CA GLU A 290 -1.72 -15.15 -22.77
C GLU A 290 -0.76 -15.44 -21.62
N GLN A 291 -1.17 -15.18 -20.39
CA GLN A 291 -0.37 -15.46 -19.18
C GLN A 291 -0.13 -16.95 -18.98
N LYS A 292 -1.16 -17.80 -19.24
CA LYS A 292 -1.00 -19.27 -19.20
C LYS A 292 0.05 -19.73 -20.18
N ASN A 293 -0.06 -19.33 -21.45
CA ASN A 293 0.90 -19.71 -22.47
C ASN A 293 2.32 -19.24 -22.15
N ALA A 294 2.43 -18.01 -21.62
CA ALA A 294 3.74 -17.44 -21.30
C ALA A 294 4.43 -18.10 -20.09
N LEU A 295 3.68 -18.62 -19.13
CA LEU A 295 4.22 -19.14 -17.87
C LEU A 295 4.11 -20.67 -17.76
N SER A 296 2.92 -21.26 -18.04
CA SER A 296 2.68 -22.69 -17.81
C SER A 296 3.31 -23.59 -18.85
N GLU A 297 3.61 -23.08 -20.06
CA GLU A 297 4.35 -23.80 -21.09
C GLU A 297 5.87 -23.81 -20.83
N LYS A 298 6.34 -23.07 -19.84
CA LYS A 298 7.74 -23.05 -19.46
C LYS A 298 8.05 -24.19 -18.49
N SER A 299 8.91 -25.10 -18.88
CA SER A 299 9.46 -26.09 -17.95
C SER A 299 10.13 -25.36 -16.78
N PHE A 300 9.99 -25.91 -15.57
CA PHE A 300 10.58 -25.37 -14.32
C PHE A 300 9.92 -24.09 -13.78
N VAL A 301 8.78 -23.65 -14.33
CA VAL A 301 7.90 -22.62 -13.77
C VAL A 301 6.61 -23.29 -13.30
N TYR A 302 6.29 -23.18 -12.02
CA TYR A 302 5.15 -23.86 -11.41
C TYR A 302 4.15 -22.85 -10.88
N ILE A 303 2.95 -22.83 -11.43
CA ILE A 303 1.84 -22.00 -10.93
C ILE A 303 1.15 -22.73 -9.79
N LYS A 304 1.22 -22.16 -8.58
CA LYS A 304 0.75 -22.81 -7.33
C LYS A 304 -0.62 -22.32 -6.85
N GLY A 305 -1.17 -21.28 -7.47
CA GLY A 305 -2.44 -20.68 -7.03
C GLY A 305 -2.30 -19.79 -5.79
N SER A 306 -3.41 -19.59 -5.07
CA SER A 306 -3.45 -18.75 -3.87
C SER A 306 -3.08 -19.53 -2.61
N VAL A 307 -2.45 -18.81 -1.68
CA VAL A 307 -2.12 -19.31 -0.34
C VAL A 307 -2.53 -18.28 0.71
N SER A 308 -2.83 -18.74 1.92
CA SER A 308 -3.05 -17.85 3.07
C SER A 308 -1.74 -17.18 3.52
N THR A 309 -1.84 -16.16 4.35
CA THR A 309 -0.66 -15.47 4.89
C THR A 309 0.26 -16.43 5.67
N ASP A 310 -0.31 -17.34 6.45
CA ASP A 310 0.48 -18.31 7.22
C ASP A 310 1.13 -19.39 6.33
N GLN A 311 0.44 -19.80 5.28
CA GLN A 311 1.02 -20.68 4.27
C GLN A 311 2.15 -19.98 3.50
N LEU A 312 2.00 -18.69 3.21
CA LEU A 312 3.04 -17.91 2.52
C LEU A 312 4.32 -17.81 3.32
N LYS A 313 4.25 -17.71 4.66
CA LYS A 313 5.43 -17.77 5.54
C LYS A 313 6.20 -19.08 5.33
N LYS A 314 5.49 -20.23 5.32
CA LYS A 314 6.13 -21.55 5.06
C LYS A 314 6.74 -21.62 3.65
N VAL A 315 6.07 -21.05 2.65
CA VAL A 315 6.61 -20.98 1.28
C VAL A 315 7.95 -20.24 1.27
N TYR A 316 8.05 -19.12 1.98
CA TYR A 316 9.32 -18.39 2.09
C TYR A 316 10.37 -19.13 2.92
N GLU A 317 9.98 -19.89 3.93
CA GLU A 317 10.90 -20.74 4.70
C GLU A 317 11.58 -21.79 3.80
N GLU A 318 10.86 -22.33 2.82
CA GLU A 318 11.33 -23.34 1.86
C GLU A 318 12.04 -22.74 0.63
N ALA A 319 11.92 -21.45 0.38
CA ALA A 319 12.49 -20.77 -0.77
C ALA A 319 13.89 -20.21 -0.45
N ASP A 320 14.74 -20.10 -1.48
CA ASP A 320 16.06 -19.49 -1.37
C ASP A 320 16.04 -18.02 -1.76
N ILE A 321 15.32 -17.68 -2.83
CA ILE A 321 15.26 -16.34 -3.41
C ILE A 321 13.79 -15.93 -3.57
N ALA A 322 13.43 -14.80 -2.99
CA ALA A 322 12.13 -14.17 -3.16
C ALA A 322 12.20 -13.04 -4.20
N LEU A 323 11.27 -13.06 -5.17
CA LEU A 323 11.29 -12.16 -6.30
C LEU A 323 10.46 -10.90 -6.05
N HIS A 324 11.06 -9.74 -6.31
CA HIS A 324 10.37 -8.49 -6.55
C HIS A 324 10.50 -8.13 -8.04
N VAL A 325 9.40 -8.22 -8.78
CA VAL A 325 9.41 -7.98 -10.23
C VAL A 325 8.39 -6.93 -10.64
N GLU A 326 8.78 -6.09 -11.59
CA GLU A 326 7.91 -5.12 -12.25
C GLU A 326 8.05 -5.23 -13.77
N SER A 327 7.10 -4.63 -14.49
CA SER A 327 7.12 -4.62 -15.95
C SER A 327 8.23 -3.71 -16.49
N MET A 328 8.84 -4.12 -17.60
CA MET A 328 9.73 -3.27 -18.39
C MET A 328 9.00 -2.46 -19.47
N ASP A 329 7.68 -2.64 -19.62
CA ASP A 329 6.88 -1.93 -20.63
C ASP A 329 6.79 -0.43 -20.27
N GLU A 330 6.95 0.45 -21.25
CA GLU A 330 6.99 1.91 -21.08
C GLU A 330 5.75 2.46 -20.34
N TYR A 331 4.56 2.02 -20.72
CA TYR A 331 3.33 2.42 -20.06
C TYR A 331 3.32 2.11 -18.56
N TYR A 332 3.71 0.90 -18.19
CA TYR A 332 3.72 0.48 -16.77
C TYR A 332 4.87 1.09 -15.99
N ARG A 333 6.01 1.37 -16.63
CA ARG A 333 7.10 2.15 -16.01
C ARG A 333 6.59 3.52 -15.56
N ALA A 334 5.83 4.21 -16.43
CA ALA A 334 5.32 5.54 -16.12
C ALA A 334 4.35 5.54 -14.93
N ILE A 335 3.41 4.59 -14.88
CA ILE A 335 2.37 4.58 -13.84
C ILE A 335 2.81 3.96 -12.51
N THR A 336 3.93 3.20 -12.50
CA THR A 336 4.47 2.58 -11.26
C THR A 336 5.76 3.23 -10.77
N ARG A 337 6.20 4.32 -11.39
CA ARG A 337 7.50 4.97 -11.15
C ARG A 337 7.77 5.21 -9.66
N VAL A 338 6.88 5.91 -8.99
CA VAL A 338 7.00 6.27 -7.57
C VAL A 338 6.38 5.24 -6.63
N SER A 339 5.80 4.17 -7.16
CA SER A 339 5.16 3.13 -6.34
C SER A 339 6.20 2.33 -5.57
N PHE A 340 5.98 2.17 -4.27
CA PHE A 340 6.78 1.29 -3.43
C PHE A 340 5.93 0.09 -3.00
N SER A 341 6.36 -1.10 -3.38
CA SER A 341 5.66 -2.31 -2.97
C SER A 341 5.92 -2.64 -1.51
N THR A 342 4.89 -2.57 -0.67
CA THR A 342 4.98 -2.94 0.75
C THR A 342 5.43 -4.39 0.98
N LYS A 343 5.30 -5.27 -0.02
CA LYS A 343 5.84 -6.63 0.01
C LYS A 343 7.36 -6.68 0.16
N ILE A 344 8.10 -5.66 -0.28
CA ILE A 344 9.55 -5.59 -0.09
C ILE A 344 9.90 -5.79 1.38
N ILE A 345 9.12 -5.19 2.28
CA ILE A 345 9.33 -5.31 3.72
C ILE A 345 9.05 -6.75 4.20
N ASP A 346 8.02 -7.40 3.68
CA ASP A 346 7.72 -8.80 3.99
C ASP A 346 8.82 -9.74 3.46
N LEU A 347 9.38 -9.44 2.29
CA LEU A 347 10.51 -10.19 1.74
C LEU A 347 11.77 -10.03 2.59
N MET A 348 12.04 -8.83 3.12
CA MET A 348 13.16 -8.60 4.04
C MET A 348 13.03 -9.44 5.33
N ALA A 349 11.81 -9.68 5.80
CA ALA A 349 11.55 -10.50 6.98
C ALA A 349 11.55 -12.01 6.70
N SER A 350 11.59 -12.43 5.42
CA SER A 350 11.38 -13.82 5.01
C SER A 350 12.59 -14.76 5.13
N SER A 351 13.78 -14.24 5.46
CA SER A 351 15.06 -14.95 5.42
C SER A 351 15.47 -15.47 4.01
N CYS A 352 14.80 -15.02 2.95
CA CYS A 352 15.21 -15.25 1.55
C CYS A 352 16.14 -14.13 1.09
N ALA A 353 17.02 -14.41 0.11
CA ALA A 353 17.59 -13.35 -0.68
C ALA A 353 16.49 -12.66 -1.49
N ILE A 354 16.54 -11.35 -1.61
CA ILE A 354 15.63 -10.64 -2.51
C ILE A 354 16.33 -10.50 -3.87
N MET A 355 15.64 -10.90 -4.95
CA MET A 355 16.07 -10.58 -6.31
C MET A 355 15.06 -9.62 -6.92
N ALA A 356 15.50 -8.40 -7.22
CA ALA A 356 14.69 -7.35 -7.82
C ALA A 356 14.96 -7.24 -9.32
N ILE A 357 13.94 -7.48 -10.15
CA ILE A 357 14.02 -7.34 -11.60
C ILE A 357 13.01 -6.29 -12.04
N CYS A 358 13.47 -5.06 -12.13
CA CYS A 358 12.68 -3.89 -12.43
C CYS A 358 13.50 -2.91 -13.28
N TRP A 359 12.83 -2.01 -13.97
CA TRP A 359 13.54 -0.90 -14.59
C TRP A 359 14.21 0.01 -13.53
N ASN A 360 15.34 0.60 -13.91
CA ASN A 360 16.29 1.20 -12.96
C ASN A 360 15.81 2.46 -12.21
N ARG A 361 14.69 3.10 -12.63
CA ARG A 361 14.12 4.29 -11.94
C ARG A 361 12.86 3.95 -11.15
N HIS A 362 12.51 2.67 -10.96
CA HIS A 362 11.41 2.26 -10.08
C HIS A 362 11.79 2.49 -8.62
N ALA A 363 10.93 3.17 -7.85
CA ALA A 363 11.24 3.58 -6.46
C ALA A 363 11.68 2.41 -5.57
N GLY A 364 10.96 1.27 -5.59
CA GLY A 364 11.34 0.08 -4.82
C GLY A 364 12.67 -0.53 -5.27
N PHE A 365 12.99 -0.47 -6.55
CA PHE A 365 14.27 -0.95 -7.09
C PHE A 365 15.43 -0.06 -6.64
N GLN A 366 15.27 1.26 -6.75
CA GLN A 366 16.28 2.23 -6.29
C GLN A 366 16.56 2.06 -4.81
N TYR A 367 15.51 1.96 -3.99
CA TYR A 367 15.64 1.72 -2.55
C TYR A 367 16.46 0.46 -2.25
N LEU A 368 16.10 -0.68 -2.85
CA LEU A 368 16.80 -1.95 -2.64
C LEU A 368 18.26 -1.89 -3.09
N LYS A 369 18.53 -1.19 -4.18
CA LYS A 369 19.88 -1.00 -4.73
C LYS A 369 20.74 -0.09 -3.85
N GLU A 370 20.22 1.05 -3.41
CA GLU A 370 20.90 2.01 -2.53
C GLU A 370 21.23 1.40 -1.16
N LYS A 371 20.33 0.57 -0.63
CA LYS A 371 20.53 -0.13 0.65
C LYS A 371 21.37 -1.41 0.52
N ASP A 372 21.78 -1.77 -0.71
CA ASP A 372 22.45 -3.07 -1.00
C ASP A 372 21.71 -4.27 -0.38
N ALA A 373 20.35 -4.21 -0.44
CA ALA A 373 19.46 -5.17 0.21
C ALA A 373 18.88 -6.23 -0.74
N ALA A 374 19.25 -6.20 -2.03
CA ALA A 374 18.76 -7.15 -3.02
C ALA A 374 19.77 -7.35 -4.16
N ILE A 375 19.68 -8.49 -4.84
CA ILE A 375 20.31 -8.74 -6.12
C ILE A 375 19.48 -8.02 -7.19
N CYS A 376 19.99 -6.93 -7.76
CA CYS A 376 19.24 -6.01 -8.62
C CYS A 376 19.57 -6.18 -10.11
N LEU A 377 18.53 -6.32 -10.96
CA LEU A 377 18.64 -6.32 -12.42
C LEU A 377 17.64 -5.33 -13.04
N ASP A 378 18.13 -4.58 -14.03
CA ASP A 378 17.36 -3.55 -14.72
C ASP A 378 17.04 -3.88 -16.20
N SER A 379 17.34 -5.11 -16.65
CA SER A 379 17.05 -5.56 -18.01
C SER A 379 16.95 -7.09 -18.12
N TYR A 380 16.22 -7.57 -19.12
CA TYR A 380 15.98 -9.01 -19.32
C TYR A 380 17.19 -9.79 -19.82
N ASP A 381 18.08 -9.16 -20.61
CA ASP A 381 19.31 -9.76 -21.13
C ASP A 381 20.31 -10.15 -20.03
N LYS A 382 20.22 -9.50 -18.87
CA LYS A 382 21.07 -9.80 -17.72
C LYS A 382 20.57 -10.97 -16.87
N ILE A 383 19.35 -11.48 -17.09
CA ILE A 383 18.76 -12.54 -16.25
C ILE A 383 19.57 -13.82 -16.34
N LEU A 384 19.80 -14.34 -17.56
CA LEU A 384 20.53 -15.61 -17.75
C LEU A 384 21.94 -15.56 -17.17
N PRO A 385 22.77 -14.56 -17.46
CA PRO A 385 24.13 -14.46 -16.88
C PRO A 385 24.10 -14.40 -15.35
N LEU A 386 23.15 -13.67 -14.76
CA LEU A 386 23.05 -13.58 -13.32
C LEU A 386 22.65 -14.91 -12.68
N LEU A 387 21.63 -15.59 -13.20
CA LEU A 387 21.20 -16.88 -12.64
C LEU A 387 22.32 -17.93 -12.76
N GLN A 388 23.10 -17.92 -13.82
CA GLN A 388 24.31 -18.74 -13.95
C GLN A 388 25.37 -18.39 -12.89
N SER A 389 25.58 -17.10 -12.61
CA SER A 389 26.49 -16.65 -11.56
C SER A 389 26.05 -17.12 -10.18
N VAL A 390 24.73 -17.05 -9.87
CA VAL A 390 24.15 -17.54 -8.62
C VAL A 390 24.36 -19.05 -8.44
N ILE A 391 24.19 -19.83 -9.51
CA ILE A 391 24.43 -21.28 -9.45
C ILE A 391 25.89 -21.59 -9.21
N ASN A 392 26.81 -20.87 -9.85
CA ASN A 392 28.26 -21.06 -9.72
C ASN A 392 28.78 -20.59 -8.35
N ASN A 393 28.10 -19.62 -7.73
CA ASN A 393 28.44 -19.11 -6.40
C ASN A 393 27.18 -18.92 -5.55
N PRO A 394 26.62 -20.01 -4.96
CA PRO A 394 25.40 -19.94 -4.15
C PRO A 394 25.55 -19.10 -2.86
N THR A 395 26.77 -18.80 -2.43
CA THR A 395 27.00 -17.99 -1.20
C THR A 395 26.42 -16.59 -1.31
N ILE A 396 26.27 -16.05 -2.54
CA ILE A 396 25.63 -14.77 -2.79
C ILE A 396 24.17 -14.74 -2.30
N VAL A 397 23.47 -15.88 -2.32
CA VAL A 397 22.10 -16.01 -1.82
C VAL A 397 22.07 -15.79 -0.30
N SER A 398 22.93 -16.48 0.44
CA SER A 398 23.01 -16.32 1.90
C SER A 398 23.46 -14.92 2.31
N GLU A 399 24.39 -14.32 1.53
CA GLU A 399 24.82 -12.95 1.76
C GLU A 399 23.67 -11.94 1.61
N TYR A 400 22.93 -11.98 0.50
CA TYR A 400 21.82 -11.04 0.27
C TYR A 400 20.60 -11.31 1.15
N ALA A 401 20.36 -12.56 1.56
CA ALA A 401 19.37 -12.85 2.59
C ALA A 401 19.68 -12.14 3.91
N ARG A 402 20.95 -12.18 4.32
CA ARG A 402 21.43 -11.49 5.51
C ARG A 402 21.35 -9.96 5.36
N LYS A 403 21.79 -9.40 4.24
CA LYS A 403 21.72 -7.96 3.96
C LYS A 403 20.28 -7.45 3.99
N ALA A 404 19.34 -8.17 3.35
CA ALA A 404 17.92 -7.86 3.35
C ALA A 404 17.34 -7.81 4.77
N TYR A 405 17.62 -8.83 5.57
CA TYR A 405 17.16 -8.91 6.96
C TYR A 405 17.65 -7.73 7.81
N TYR A 406 18.96 -7.43 7.80
CA TYR A 406 19.50 -6.34 8.60
C TYR A 406 19.03 -4.96 8.14
N CYS A 407 18.88 -4.76 6.83
CA CYS A 407 18.24 -3.56 6.28
C CYS A 407 16.81 -3.43 6.81
N GLY A 408 16.05 -4.53 6.77
CA GLY A 408 14.68 -4.55 7.28
C GLY A 408 14.60 -4.21 8.77
N VAL A 409 15.40 -4.85 9.60
CA VAL A 409 15.43 -4.58 11.05
C VAL A 409 15.80 -3.12 11.34
N GLN A 410 16.82 -2.61 10.65
CA GLN A 410 17.30 -1.24 10.87
C GLN A 410 16.30 -0.17 10.49
N PHE A 411 15.59 -0.31 9.36
CA PHE A 411 14.77 0.76 8.79
C PHE A 411 13.26 0.49 8.85
N HIS A 412 12.84 -0.75 9.08
CA HIS A 412 11.43 -1.16 9.00
C HIS A 412 10.95 -1.94 10.22
N SER A 413 11.75 -2.09 11.27
CA SER A 413 11.22 -2.57 12.54
C SER A 413 10.10 -1.64 13.03
N ARG A 414 9.20 -2.16 13.87
CA ARG A 414 8.10 -1.37 14.42
C ARG A 414 8.63 -0.17 15.19
N GLU A 415 9.67 -0.36 15.94
CA GLU A 415 10.34 0.68 16.72
C GLU A 415 10.91 1.78 15.81
N ALA A 416 11.56 1.42 14.70
CA ALA A 416 12.14 2.37 13.76
C ALA A 416 11.05 3.22 13.09
N ILE A 417 10.01 2.58 12.57
CA ILE A 417 8.90 3.27 11.89
C ILE A 417 8.10 4.14 12.85
N GLN A 418 7.77 3.63 14.05
CA GLN A 418 7.02 4.40 15.04
C GLN A 418 7.83 5.56 15.63
N SER A 419 9.16 5.40 15.78
CA SER A 419 10.05 6.50 16.15
C SER A 419 10.04 7.61 15.10
N GLN A 420 10.16 7.23 13.82
CA GLN A 420 10.08 8.17 12.70
C GLN A 420 8.74 8.93 12.66
N MET A 421 7.62 8.22 12.84
CA MET A 421 6.30 8.85 12.92
C MET A 421 6.22 9.84 14.10
N MET A 422 6.72 9.44 15.26
CA MET A 422 6.69 10.29 16.45
C MET A 422 7.55 11.54 16.28
N GLU A 423 8.71 11.45 15.62
CA GLU A 423 9.58 12.59 15.30
C GLU A 423 8.85 13.58 14.40
N VAL A 424 8.22 13.11 13.32
CA VAL A 424 7.43 13.96 12.42
C VAL A 424 6.26 14.61 13.17
N PHE A 425 5.50 13.84 13.95
CA PHE A 425 4.37 14.37 14.69
C PHE A 425 4.79 15.44 15.70
N ASN A 426 5.85 15.20 16.45
CA ASN A 426 6.38 16.16 17.43
C ASN A 426 6.95 17.42 16.78
N SER A 427 7.55 17.31 15.57
CA SER A 427 8.05 18.47 14.83
C SER A 427 6.92 19.39 14.35
N CYS A 428 5.74 18.82 14.08
CA CYS A 428 4.57 19.58 13.63
C CYS A 428 3.78 20.25 14.78
N ILE A 429 3.85 19.71 16.00
CA ILE A 429 3.17 20.28 17.18
C ILE A 429 3.90 21.53 17.70
N LYS A 430 5.22 21.57 17.55
CA LYS A 430 6.04 22.73 17.96
C LYS A 430 5.81 23.94 17.04
#